data_eb3c1318c6761b2b2103739cf4b8471f
#
_entry.id   eb3c1318c6761b2b2103739cf4b8471f
#
_cell.length_a   1.000
_cell.length_b   1.000
_cell.length_c   1.000
_cell.angle_alpha   90.00
_cell.angle_beta   90.00
_cell.angle_gamma   90.00
#
_symmetry.space_group_name_H-M   'P 1'
#
loop_
_entity.id
_entity.type
_entity.pdbx_description
1 polymer ?
#
loop_
_entity_poly.entity_id
_entity_poly.type
_entity_poly.pdbx_seq_one_letter_code
_entity_poly.pdbx_strand_id
1 'polypeptide(L)'
;DTTRLLLNYYGLKIRFGQDPENQLCTDDFAGHWAHNANLSIKAIMGVAGYSEIARILGLNSVAERYADIAKKMAMKWEEMANEGNHYRLAFDRENTWSQKYNMIWDKMWDLNLFPNNVIDKEVSYYLTKQNLYGLPLDSRKEYTKSDWIMWTAAMSPDLETFKKFIDPLYKYINETTSRVPISDWHHTDSGEWVGFKARSVIGGYWMKVLADKMLN
;
A
#
# COMPACT_ATOMS: atom_id res chain seq x y z
N ASP A 1 29.02 -7.23 -12.81
CA ASP A 1 28.90 -5.79 -12.63
C ASP A 1 27.54 -5.46 -12.03
N THR A 2 27.51 -5.35 -10.70
CA THR A 2 26.29 -5.14 -9.89
C THR A 2 25.55 -3.87 -10.28
N THR A 3 26.28 -2.82 -10.67
CA THR A 3 25.71 -1.54 -11.14
C THR A 3 24.88 -1.72 -12.40
N ARG A 4 25.37 -2.54 -13.34
CA ARG A 4 24.68 -2.82 -14.61
C ARG A 4 23.43 -3.68 -14.39
N LEU A 5 23.49 -4.61 -13.43
CA LEU A 5 22.33 -5.43 -13.04
C LEU A 5 21.24 -4.57 -12.38
N LEU A 6 21.61 -3.64 -11.50
CA LEU A 6 20.71 -2.69 -10.87
C LEU A 6 20.09 -1.74 -11.89
N LEU A 7 20.87 -1.17 -12.81
CA LEU A 7 20.38 -0.31 -13.89
C LEU A 7 19.36 -1.03 -14.78
N ASN A 8 19.61 -2.29 -15.13
CA ASN A 8 18.67 -3.10 -15.92
C ASN A 8 17.39 -3.38 -15.13
N TYR A 9 17.50 -3.70 -13.84
CA TYR A 9 16.35 -3.94 -12.98
C TYR A 9 15.48 -2.68 -12.80
N TYR A 10 16.10 -1.52 -12.61
CA TYR A 10 15.38 -0.25 -12.50
C TYR A 10 14.82 0.23 -13.85
N GLY A 11 15.49 -0.02 -14.94
CA GLY A 11 14.97 0.22 -16.29
C GLY A 11 13.70 -0.58 -16.59
N LEU A 12 13.61 -1.82 -16.11
CA LEU A 12 12.41 -2.65 -16.19
C LEU A 12 11.29 -2.08 -15.31
N LYS A 13 11.58 -1.61 -14.11
CA LYS A 13 10.58 -0.97 -13.23
C LYS A 13 10.00 0.30 -13.83
N ILE A 14 10.80 1.12 -14.49
CA ILE A 14 10.32 2.34 -15.16
C ILE A 14 9.44 1.96 -16.37
N ARG A 15 9.85 0.95 -17.16
CA ARG A 15 9.14 0.55 -18.37
C ARG A 15 7.82 -0.16 -18.12
N PHE A 16 7.77 -1.05 -17.12
CA PHE A 16 6.61 -1.92 -16.84
C PHE A 16 5.96 -1.63 -15.49
N GLY A 17 6.56 -0.80 -14.65
CA GLY A 17 6.05 -0.52 -13.31
C GLY A 17 4.96 0.54 -13.27
N GLN A 18 4.83 1.37 -14.31
CA GLN A 18 3.76 2.35 -14.39
C GLN A 18 2.41 1.68 -14.57
N ASP A 19 2.35 0.72 -15.47
CA ASP A 19 1.17 -0.09 -15.76
C ASP A 19 1.57 -1.57 -15.80
N PRO A 20 1.49 -2.29 -14.67
CA PRO A 20 1.91 -3.69 -14.61
C PRO A 20 0.88 -4.61 -15.25
N GLU A 21 1.30 -5.43 -16.22
CA GLU A 21 0.43 -6.40 -16.91
C GLU A 21 0.48 -7.78 -16.26
N ASN A 22 1.57 -8.52 -16.44
CA ASN A 22 1.70 -9.92 -16.02
C ASN A 22 2.56 -10.12 -14.76
N GLN A 23 2.94 -9.02 -14.10
CA GLN A 23 3.73 -9.08 -12.87
C GLN A 23 2.88 -9.56 -11.70
N LEU A 24 3.43 -10.45 -10.90
CA LEU A 24 2.79 -10.88 -9.66
C LEU A 24 2.92 -9.80 -8.57
N CYS A 25 1.89 -9.66 -7.75
CA CYS A 25 1.90 -8.78 -6.61
C CYS A 25 1.48 -9.50 -5.32
N THR A 26 1.64 -8.84 -4.19
CA THR A 26 1.29 -9.40 -2.88
C THR A 26 -0.21 -9.65 -2.70
N ASP A 27 -1.05 -9.03 -3.53
CA ASP A 27 -2.52 -9.15 -3.49
C ASP A 27 -3.04 -10.32 -4.35
N ASP A 28 -2.15 -11.07 -5.02
CA ASP A 28 -2.52 -12.16 -5.93
C ASP A 28 -3.18 -13.36 -5.24
N PHE A 29 -3.07 -13.49 -3.91
CA PHE A 29 -3.84 -14.46 -3.14
C PHE A 29 -5.36 -14.22 -3.24
N ALA A 30 -5.78 -12.99 -3.56
CA ALA A 30 -7.16 -12.60 -3.83
C ALA A 30 -7.57 -12.83 -5.29
N GLY A 31 -6.66 -13.28 -6.13
CA GLY A 31 -6.76 -13.44 -7.57
C GLY A 31 -5.86 -12.43 -8.31
N HIS A 32 -5.14 -12.90 -9.31
CA HIS A 32 -4.28 -12.05 -10.12
C HIS A 32 -5.12 -11.19 -11.08
N TRP A 33 -4.90 -9.87 -11.03
CA TRP A 33 -5.39 -8.92 -12.03
C TRP A 33 -4.21 -8.11 -12.57
N ALA A 34 -4.10 -8.05 -13.88
CA ALA A 34 -3.21 -7.11 -14.57
C ALA A 34 -3.62 -5.66 -14.27
N HIS A 35 -2.75 -4.73 -14.60
CA HIS A 35 -3.00 -3.29 -14.43
C HIS A 35 -3.22 -2.84 -12.98
N ASN A 36 -2.64 -3.58 -12.01
CA ASN A 36 -2.86 -3.38 -10.58
C ASN A 36 -2.26 -2.06 -10.09
N ALA A 37 -3.12 -1.16 -9.60
CA ALA A 37 -2.72 0.18 -9.17
C ALA A 37 -1.80 0.17 -7.93
N ASN A 38 -1.99 -0.75 -6.99
CA ASN A 38 -1.13 -0.86 -5.80
C ASN A 38 0.26 -1.44 -6.14
N LEU A 39 0.36 -2.31 -7.14
CA LEU A 39 1.66 -2.78 -7.66
C LEU A 39 2.41 -1.66 -8.37
N SER A 40 1.72 -0.79 -9.09
CA SER A 40 2.31 0.42 -9.68
C SER A 40 2.89 1.34 -8.61
N ILE A 41 2.20 1.55 -7.47
CA ILE A 41 2.74 2.31 -6.33
C ILE A 41 4.05 1.69 -5.82
N LYS A 42 4.12 0.35 -5.70
CA LYS A 42 5.38 -0.32 -5.31
C LYS A 42 6.53 -0.02 -6.26
N ALA A 43 6.26 0.03 -7.56
CA ALA A 43 7.28 0.38 -8.55
C ALA A 43 7.72 1.84 -8.41
N ILE A 44 6.77 2.77 -8.24
CA ILE A 44 7.05 4.18 -7.99
C ILE A 44 7.93 4.34 -6.75
N MET A 45 7.54 3.73 -5.63
CA MET A 45 8.33 3.76 -4.39
C MET A 45 9.71 3.13 -4.55
N GLY A 46 9.84 2.08 -5.38
CA GLY A 46 11.14 1.49 -5.71
C GLY A 46 12.06 2.44 -6.48
N VAL A 47 11.52 3.24 -7.41
CA VAL A 47 12.27 4.27 -8.16
C VAL A 47 12.68 5.41 -7.23
N ALA A 48 11.77 5.87 -6.36
CA ALA A 48 12.05 6.89 -5.36
C ALA A 48 13.10 6.42 -4.34
N GLY A 49 12.99 5.19 -3.83
CA GLY A 49 13.99 4.61 -2.93
C GLY A 49 15.39 4.54 -3.56
N TYR A 50 15.47 4.25 -4.86
CA TYR A 50 16.75 4.32 -5.58
C TYR A 50 17.32 5.75 -5.63
N SER A 51 16.47 6.75 -5.82
CA SER A 51 16.87 8.17 -5.74
C SER A 51 17.48 8.49 -4.37
N GLU A 52 16.84 8.06 -3.27
CA GLU A 52 17.34 8.31 -1.91
C GLU A 52 18.67 7.59 -1.63
N ILE A 53 18.82 6.34 -2.09
CA ILE A 53 20.10 5.63 -2.00
C ILE A 53 21.21 6.37 -2.77
N ALA A 54 20.90 6.86 -3.97
CA ALA A 54 21.85 7.65 -4.76
C ALA A 54 22.25 8.93 -4.04
N ARG A 55 21.33 9.61 -3.34
CA ARG A 55 21.57 10.80 -2.53
C ARG A 55 22.52 10.52 -1.36
N ILE A 56 22.26 9.43 -0.63
CA ILE A 56 23.12 8.97 0.48
C ILE A 56 24.56 8.70 0.00
N LEU A 57 24.70 8.19 -1.22
CA LEU A 57 25.99 7.90 -1.84
C LEU A 57 26.66 9.11 -2.50
N GLY A 58 26.07 10.31 -2.42
CA GLY A 58 26.60 11.54 -3.02
C GLY A 58 26.47 11.61 -4.54
N LEU A 59 25.65 10.74 -5.16
CA LEU A 59 25.40 10.70 -6.60
C LEU A 59 24.23 11.65 -6.96
N ASN A 60 24.38 12.95 -6.71
CA ASN A 60 23.31 13.94 -6.73
C ASN A 60 22.56 14.00 -8.06
N SER A 61 23.27 14.03 -9.20
CA SER A 61 22.62 14.07 -10.52
C SER A 61 21.78 12.82 -10.82
N VAL A 62 22.18 11.66 -10.30
CA VAL A 62 21.41 10.41 -10.38
C VAL A 62 20.18 10.51 -9.47
N ALA A 63 20.35 10.98 -8.25
CA ALA A 63 19.28 11.17 -7.28
C ALA A 63 18.18 12.09 -7.84
N GLU A 64 18.54 13.29 -8.32
CA GLU A 64 17.59 14.25 -8.91
C GLU A 64 16.84 13.66 -10.10
N ARG A 65 17.55 12.99 -11.00
CA ARG A 65 16.93 12.36 -12.18
C ARG A 65 15.87 11.33 -11.77
N TYR A 66 16.15 10.46 -10.81
CA TYR A 66 15.21 9.40 -10.43
C TYR A 66 14.10 9.91 -9.51
N ALA A 67 14.34 10.95 -8.73
CA ALA A 67 13.27 11.67 -8.01
C ALA A 67 12.24 12.26 -9.00
N ASP A 68 12.70 12.94 -10.05
CA ASP A 68 11.83 13.51 -11.09
C ASP A 68 11.05 12.42 -11.85
N ILE A 69 11.68 11.28 -12.15
CA ILE A 69 10.99 10.13 -12.75
C ILE A 69 9.90 9.60 -11.81
N ALA A 70 10.20 9.38 -10.53
CA ALA A 70 9.22 8.89 -9.55
C ALA A 70 8.03 9.86 -9.42
N LYS A 71 8.29 11.16 -9.38
CA LYS A 71 7.25 12.20 -9.31
C LYS A 71 6.33 12.15 -10.55
N LYS A 72 6.89 12.07 -11.74
CA LYS A 72 6.12 11.94 -13.00
C LYS A 72 5.29 10.67 -13.02
N MET A 73 5.85 9.56 -12.54
CA MET A 73 5.11 8.30 -12.41
C MET A 73 3.94 8.43 -11.43
N ALA A 74 4.11 9.08 -10.29
CA ALA A 74 3.06 9.29 -9.31
C ALA A 74 1.91 10.16 -9.85
N MET A 75 2.24 11.24 -10.57
CA MET A 75 1.24 12.08 -11.24
C MET A 75 0.47 11.28 -12.31
N LYS A 76 1.17 10.48 -13.11
CA LYS A 76 0.53 9.62 -14.11
C LYS A 76 -0.35 8.54 -13.49
N TRP A 77 0.09 7.97 -12.36
CA TRP A 77 -0.69 7.02 -11.59
C TRP A 77 -2.02 7.64 -11.13
N GLU A 78 -1.98 8.86 -10.62
CA GLU A 78 -3.17 9.59 -10.16
C GLU A 78 -4.19 9.77 -11.28
N GLU A 79 -3.74 10.16 -12.49
CA GLU A 79 -4.60 10.26 -13.68
C GLU A 79 -5.24 8.91 -14.06
N MET A 80 -4.44 7.85 -14.07
CA MET A 80 -4.88 6.51 -14.53
C MET A 80 -5.83 5.82 -13.55
N ALA A 81 -5.60 6.01 -12.25
CA ALA A 81 -6.37 5.33 -11.20
C ALA A 81 -7.61 6.10 -10.75
N ASN A 82 -7.73 7.40 -11.04
CA ASN A 82 -8.76 8.26 -10.48
C ASN A 82 -10.16 7.84 -10.91
N GLU A 83 -11.05 7.71 -9.93
CA GLU A 83 -12.47 7.40 -10.13
C GLU A 83 -13.36 8.31 -9.23
N GLY A 84 -13.07 9.59 -9.25
CA GLY A 84 -13.81 10.60 -8.49
C GLY A 84 -13.47 10.62 -7.01
N ASN A 85 -14.21 9.90 -6.17
CA ASN A 85 -14.03 9.89 -4.72
C ASN A 85 -13.05 8.83 -4.20
N HIS A 86 -12.43 8.03 -5.07
CA HIS A 86 -11.46 6.99 -4.75
C HIS A 86 -10.56 6.69 -5.95
N TYR A 87 -9.66 5.70 -5.80
CA TYR A 87 -8.79 5.20 -6.86
C TYR A 87 -9.01 3.71 -7.10
N ARG A 88 -9.00 3.32 -8.38
CA ARG A 88 -9.27 1.95 -8.85
C ARG A 88 -8.30 0.92 -8.28
N LEU A 89 -8.72 -0.32 -8.20
CA LEU A 89 -7.85 -1.48 -7.94
C LEU A 89 -6.94 -1.74 -9.16
N ALA A 90 -7.50 -1.72 -10.36
CA ALA A 90 -6.79 -1.89 -11.63
C ALA A 90 -7.19 -0.78 -12.60
N PHE A 91 -6.22 -0.27 -13.36
CA PHE A 91 -6.42 0.91 -14.20
C PHE A 91 -7.50 0.74 -15.28
N ASP A 92 -7.72 -0.49 -15.74
CA ASP A 92 -8.69 -0.86 -16.77
C ASP A 92 -10.06 -1.28 -16.21
N ARG A 93 -10.29 -1.19 -14.87
CA ARG A 93 -11.52 -1.70 -14.24
C ARG A 93 -12.23 -0.64 -13.42
N GLU A 94 -13.30 -0.13 -13.98
CA GLU A 94 -14.19 0.82 -13.31
C GLU A 94 -14.95 0.17 -12.14
N ASN A 95 -15.40 0.99 -11.20
CA ASN A 95 -16.14 0.58 -9.99
C ASN A 95 -15.38 -0.40 -9.10
N THR A 96 -14.04 -0.36 -9.14
CA THR A 96 -13.16 -1.16 -8.29
C THR A 96 -12.33 -0.29 -7.36
N TRP A 97 -11.99 -0.81 -6.18
CA TRP A 97 -11.11 -0.14 -5.23
C TRP A 97 -10.23 -1.17 -4.50
N SER A 98 -9.13 -0.73 -3.95
CA SER A 98 -8.25 -1.53 -3.09
C SER A 98 -7.53 -0.65 -2.09
N GLN A 99 -7.07 -1.24 -0.98
CA GLN A 99 -6.16 -0.56 -0.06
C GLN A 99 -4.85 -0.21 -0.78
N LYS A 100 -4.48 1.08 -0.79
CA LYS A 100 -3.21 1.56 -1.35
C LYS A 100 -2.13 1.64 -0.27
N TYR A 101 -2.04 0.61 0.56
CA TYR A 101 -1.17 0.56 1.74
C TYR A 101 0.31 0.86 1.45
N ASN A 102 0.77 0.66 0.22
CA ASN A 102 2.14 0.99 -0.16
C ASN A 102 2.44 2.51 -0.17
N MET A 103 1.42 3.38 -0.16
CA MET A 103 1.61 4.84 -0.05
C MET A 103 2.13 5.28 1.32
N ILE A 104 2.07 4.42 2.34
CA ILE A 104 2.64 4.76 3.65
C ILE A 104 4.12 5.13 3.57
N TRP A 105 4.87 4.56 2.63
CA TRP A 105 6.29 4.84 2.45
C TRP A 105 6.54 6.25 1.92
N ASP A 106 5.67 6.81 1.07
CA ASP A 106 5.74 8.21 0.63
C ASP A 106 5.61 9.16 1.83
N LYS A 107 4.63 8.89 2.71
CA LYS A 107 4.42 9.64 3.94
C LYS A 107 5.61 9.52 4.92
N MET A 108 6.08 8.29 5.17
CA MET A 108 7.14 8.03 6.15
C MET A 108 8.49 8.61 5.76
N TRP A 109 8.80 8.68 4.47
CA TRP A 109 10.05 9.24 3.96
C TRP A 109 9.93 10.70 3.55
N ASP A 110 8.75 11.31 3.72
CA ASP A 110 8.44 12.70 3.37
C ASP A 110 8.83 13.03 1.91
N LEU A 111 8.58 12.09 0.99
CA LEU A 111 8.99 12.24 -0.41
C LEU A 111 8.05 13.15 -1.20
N ASN A 112 6.81 13.26 -0.77
CA ASN A 112 5.79 14.10 -1.41
C ASN A 112 5.59 13.78 -2.90
N LEU A 113 5.60 12.49 -3.25
CA LEU A 113 5.45 12.01 -4.63
C LEU A 113 4.03 12.16 -5.13
N PHE A 114 3.06 11.70 -4.34
CA PHE A 114 1.64 11.80 -4.67
C PHE A 114 1.09 13.17 -4.25
N PRO A 115 0.06 13.70 -4.97
CA PRO A 115 -0.66 14.88 -4.52
C PRO A 115 -1.23 14.72 -3.10
N ASN A 116 -1.20 15.78 -2.29
CA ASN A 116 -1.57 15.71 -0.86
C ASN A 116 -2.99 15.17 -0.61
N ASN A 117 -3.91 15.41 -1.54
CA ASN A 117 -5.30 14.95 -1.41
C ASN A 117 -5.50 13.47 -1.73
N VAL A 118 -4.52 12.78 -2.30
CA VAL A 118 -4.66 11.36 -2.71
C VAL A 118 -4.88 10.47 -1.49
N ILE A 119 -4.03 10.60 -0.47
CA ILE A 119 -4.13 9.82 0.76
C ILE A 119 -5.43 10.15 1.50
N ASP A 120 -5.78 11.42 1.63
CA ASP A 120 -7.00 11.85 2.34
C ASP A 120 -8.27 11.33 1.65
N LYS A 121 -8.29 11.35 0.32
CA LYS A 121 -9.38 10.79 -0.49
C LYS A 121 -9.55 9.28 -0.22
N GLU A 122 -8.47 8.53 -0.29
CA GLU A 122 -8.46 7.08 -0.05
C GLU A 122 -8.87 6.75 1.39
N VAL A 123 -8.29 7.39 2.38
CA VAL A 123 -8.63 7.17 3.80
C VAL A 123 -10.10 7.46 4.05
N SER A 124 -10.63 8.56 3.51
CA SER A 124 -12.05 8.90 3.64
C SER A 124 -12.96 7.87 2.98
N TYR A 125 -12.60 7.38 1.81
CA TYR A 125 -13.33 6.34 1.11
C TYR A 125 -13.32 5.01 1.86
N TYR A 126 -12.15 4.60 2.38
CA TYR A 126 -12.01 3.34 3.13
C TYR A 126 -12.88 3.30 4.38
N LEU A 127 -13.06 4.41 5.08
CA LEU A 127 -13.97 4.49 6.22
C LEU A 127 -15.42 4.14 5.86
N THR A 128 -15.82 4.35 4.60
CA THR A 128 -17.15 3.97 4.11
C THR A 128 -17.26 2.48 3.73
N LYS A 129 -16.12 1.77 3.69
CA LYS A 129 -16.03 0.35 3.28
C LYS A 129 -15.74 -0.61 4.42
N GLN A 130 -15.60 -0.10 5.63
CA GLN A 130 -15.32 -0.91 6.81
C GLN A 130 -16.47 -1.89 7.12
N ASN A 131 -16.10 -3.12 7.41
CA ASN A 131 -16.98 -4.14 7.96
C ASN A 131 -16.76 -4.30 9.48
N LEU A 132 -17.50 -5.22 10.09
CA LEU A 132 -17.48 -5.45 11.55
C LEU A 132 -16.08 -5.78 12.10
N TYR A 133 -15.24 -6.44 11.28
CA TYR A 133 -13.89 -6.90 11.68
C TYR A 133 -12.77 -6.28 10.83
N GLY A 134 -13.02 -5.14 10.21
CA GLY A 134 -12.00 -4.35 9.53
C GLY A 134 -12.33 -4.01 8.08
N LEU A 135 -11.36 -3.37 7.45
CA LEU A 135 -11.44 -2.95 6.06
C LEU A 135 -11.12 -4.14 5.14
N PRO A 136 -11.99 -4.51 4.18
CA PRO A 136 -11.63 -5.46 3.13
C PRO A 136 -10.36 -5.02 2.38
N LEU A 137 -9.62 -5.97 1.81
CA LEU A 137 -8.43 -5.65 1.02
C LEU A 137 -8.80 -4.82 -0.20
N ASP A 138 -9.90 -5.19 -0.84
CA ASP A 138 -10.38 -4.57 -2.06
C ASP A 138 -11.84 -4.98 -2.38
N SER A 139 -12.33 -4.51 -3.52
CA SER A 139 -13.70 -4.74 -3.99
C SER A 139 -14.02 -6.16 -4.44
N ARG A 140 -13.06 -7.09 -4.42
CA ARG A 140 -13.27 -8.45 -4.94
C ARG A 140 -13.92 -9.39 -3.94
N LYS A 141 -13.58 -9.26 -2.63
CA LYS A 141 -14.05 -10.16 -1.55
C LYS A 141 -13.99 -9.48 -0.19
N GLU A 142 -14.83 -10.00 0.74
CA GLU A 142 -14.93 -9.52 2.10
C GLU A 142 -13.81 -10.07 3.02
N TYR A 143 -12.58 -10.17 2.54
CA TYR A 143 -11.45 -10.55 3.37
C TYR A 143 -10.28 -9.58 3.23
N THR A 144 -9.36 -9.65 4.18
CA THR A 144 -8.28 -8.70 4.31
C THR A 144 -7.01 -9.32 4.87
N LYS A 145 -5.96 -8.51 4.86
CA LYS A 145 -4.73 -8.73 5.62
C LYS A 145 -4.63 -7.71 6.73
N SER A 146 -4.58 -8.19 7.97
CA SER A 146 -4.60 -7.33 9.15
C SER A 146 -3.36 -6.43 9.26
N ASP A 147 -2.21 -6.88 8.80
CA ASP A 147 -0.99 -6.07 8.70
C ASP A 147 -1.15 -4.90 7.72
N TRP A 148 -1.84 -5.10 6.59
CA TRP A 148 -2.08 -4.02 5.64
C TRP A 148 -3.17 -3.04 6.09
N ILE A 149 -4.15 -3.48 6.89
CA ILE A 149 -5.04 -2.54 7.59
C ILE A 149 -4.21 -1.59 8.46
N MET A 150 -3.22 -2.10 9.19
CA MET A 150 -2.35 -1.28 10.04
C MET A 150 -1.51 -0.29 9.22
N TRP A 151 -1.00 -0.70 8.05
CA TRP A 151 -0.29 0.20 7.15
C TRP A 151 -1.22 1.30 6.61
N THR A 152 -2.42 0.91 6.18
CA THR A 152 -3.46 1.84 5.72
C THR A 152 -3.88 2.81 6.83
N ALA A 153 -4.13 2.30 8.04
CA ALA A 153 -4.46 3.12 9.20
C ALA A 153 -3.36 4.13 9.54
N ALA A 154 -2.08 3.76 9.40
CA ALA A 154 -0.95 4.65 9.67
C ALA A 154 -0.89 5.86 8.70
N MET A 155 -1.60 5.82 7.58
CA MET A 155 -1.75 6.97 6.67
C MET A 155 -2.75 8.00 7.17
N SER A 156 -3.57 7.69 8.18
CA SER A 156 -4.60 8.58 8.71
C SER A 156 -4.02 9.95 9.12
N PRO A 157 -4.79 11.04 8.93
CA PRO A 157 -4.33 12.39 9.26
C PRO A 157 -4.23 12.63 10.78
N ASP A 158 -5.01 11.90 11.57
CA ASP A 158 -5.12 12.08 13.02
C ASP A 158 -5.40 10.75 13.75
N LEU A 159 -5.26 10.80 15.07
CA LEU A 159 -5.43 9.62 15.94
C LEU A 159 -6.87 9.11 15.96
N GLU A 160 -7.85 9.98 15.81
CA GLU A 160 -9.27 9.59 15.82
C GLU A 160 -9.60 8.77 14.57
N THR A 161 -9.16 9.23 13.42
CA THR A 161 -9.28 8.51 12.14
C THR A 161 -8.53 7.19 12.19
N PHE A 162 -7.32 7.17 12.73
CA PHE A 162 -6.55 5.94 12.95
C PHE A 162 -7.34 4.91 13.79
N LYS A 163 -7.94 5.32 14.89
CA LYS A 163 -8.74 4.44 15.78
C LYS A 163 -9.90 3.80 15.01
N LYS A 164 -10.56 4.52 14.11
CA LYS A 164 -11.67 3.96 13.31
C LYS A 164 -11.27 2.74 12.48
N PHE A 165 -10.01 2.62 12.07
CA PHE A 165 -9.48 1.40 11.44
C PHE A 165 -9.09 0.33 12.47
N ILE A 166 -8.63 0.75 13.65
CA ILE A 166 -8.08 -0.18 14.64
C ILE A 166 -9.17 -0.84 15.47
N ASP A 167 -10.26 -0.15 15.76
CA ASP A 167 -11.33 -0.71 16.59
C ASP A 167 -11.94 -2.00 15.99
N PRO A 168 -12.28 -2.08 14.69
CA PRO A 168 -12.72 -3.33 14.07
C PRO A 168 -11.63 -4.41 14.05
N LEU A 169 -10.37 -4.03 13.84
CA LEU A 169 -9.25 -4.96 13.87
C LEU A 169 -9.01 -5.50 15.30
N TYR A 170 -9.10 -4.65 16.31
CA TYR A 170 -9.03 -5.06 17.71
C TYR A 170 -10.14 -6.03 18.06
N LYS A 171 -11.37 -5.78 17.58
CA LYS A 171 -12.49 -6.71 17.70
C LYS A 171 -12.17 -8.07 17.06
N TYR A 172 -11.63 -8.09 15.84
CA TYR A 172 -11.18 -9.32 15.19
C TYR A 172 -10.20 -10.11 16.07
N ILE A 173 -9.15 -9.45 16.57
CA ILE A 173 -8.13 -10.10 17.39
C ILE A 173 -8.72 -10.73 18.67
N ASN A 174 -9.74 -10.13 19.24
CA ASN A 174 -10.38 -10.64 20.48
C ASN A 174 -11.42 -11.73 20.24
N GLU A 175 -12.12 -11.70 19.11
CA GLU A 175 -13.30 -12.56 18.89
C GLU A 175 -13.04 -13.70 17.89
N THR A 176 -11.97 -13.63 17.07
CA THR A 176 -11.67 -14.70 16.11
C THR A 176 -11.48 -16.06 16.78
N THR A 177 -11.99 -17.11 16.17
CA THR A 177 -11.85 -18.51 16.63
C THR A 177 -10.42 -19.02 16.56
N SER A 178 -9.55 -18.41 15.78
CA SER A 178 -8.13 -18.75 15.60
C SER A 178 -7.20 -17.66 16.14
N ARG A 179 -7.31 -17.38 17.43
CA ARG A 179 -6.58 -16.31 18.09
C ARG A 179 -5.12 -16.65 18.40
N VAL A 180 -4.82 -17.91 18.67
CA VAL A 180 -3.47 -18.37 19.04
C VAL A 180 -3.11 -19.63 18.23
N PRO A 181 -2.19 -19.51 17.29
CA PRO A 181 -1.56 -18.31 16.74
C PRO A 181 -2.52 -17.50 15.88
N ILE A 182 -2.37 -16.18 15.89
CA ILE A 182 -3.20 -15.29 15.10
C ILE A 182 -2.96 -15.46 13.60
N SER A 183 -4.03 -15.32 12.82
CA SER A 183 -3.96 -15.21 11.36
C SER A 183 -3.85 -13.74 10.94
N ASP A 184 -2.99 -13.47 9.96
CA ASP A 184 -2.95 -12.17 9.27
C ASP A 184 -4.04 -12.05 8.19
N TRP A 185 -4.72 -13.15 7.86
CA TRP A 185 -5.74 -13.21 6.82
C TRP A 185 -7.09 -13.64 7.38
N HIS A 186 -8.11 -12.79 7.27
CA HIS A 186 -9.43 -13.06 7.82
C HIS A 186 -10.56 -12.43 7.01
N HIS A 187 -11.77 -12.93 7.21
CA HIS A 187 -13.01 -12.35 6.71
C HIS A 187 -13.42 -11.14 7.56
N THR A 188 -13.68 -10.01 6.91
CA THR A 188 -13.98 -8.74 7.59
C THR A 188 -15.43 -8.64 8.08
N ASP A 189 -16.32 -9.47 7.56
CA ASP A 189 -17.73 -9.57 7.95
C ASP A 189 -17.96 -10.54 9.13
N SER A 190 -17.26 -11.67 9.15
CA SER A 190 -17.47 -12.75 10.14
C SER A 190 -16.38 -12.87 11.19
N GLY A 191 -15.18 -12.33 10.95
CA GLY A 191 -14.01 -12.52 11.81
C GLY A 191 -13.38 -13.92 11.70
N GLU A 192 -13.84 -14.75 10.77
CA GLU A 192 -13.24 -16.05 10.54
C GLU A 192 -11.87 -15.93 9.86
N TRP A 193 -10.91 -16.71 10.32
CA TRP A 193 -9.57 -16.75 9.73
C TRP A 193 -9.55 -17.50 8.38
N VAL A 194 -8.60 -17.13 7.51
CA VAL A 194 -8.37 -17.77 6.21
C VAL A 194 -6.90 -18.16 6.07
N GLY A 195 -6.59 -19.42 6.00
CA GLY A 195 -5.31 -20.00 5.57
C GLY A 195 -4.06 -19.68 6.41
N PHE A 196 -3.53 -18.47 6.36
CA PHE A 196 -2.22 -18.15 6.94
C PHE A 196 -2.28 -17.87 8.45
N LYS A 197 -1.32 -18.44 9.20
CA LYS A 197 -1.17 -18.25 10.65
C LYS A 197 0.30 -18.09 11.03
N ALA A 198 0.58 -17.46 12.17
CA ALA A 198 1.90 -17.36 12.79
C ALA A 198 2.97 -16.78 11.84
N ARG A 199 2.63 -15.82 11.03
CA ARG A 199 3.55 -15.20 10.06
C ARG A 199 4.18 -13.93 10.63
N SER A 200 5.44 -13.69 10.28
CA SER A 200 6.20 -12.48 10.69
C SER A 200 5.59 -11.17 10.17
N VAL A 201 4.70 -11.22 9.18
CA VAL A 201 4.00 -10.03 8.65
C VAL A 201 3.19 -9.28 9.72
N ILE A 202 2.83 -9.94 10.83
CA ILE A 202 2.22 -9.31 12.00
C ILE A 202 3.10 -8.18 12.58
N GLY A 203 4.40 -8.17 12.29
CA GLY A 203 5.25 -7.00 12.54
C GLY A 203 4.73 -5.70 11.96
N GLY A 204 3.91 -5.77 10.89
CA GLY A 204 3.20 -4.62 10.32
C GLY A 204 2.27 -3.89 11.30
N TYR A 205 1.89 -4.50 12.42
CA TYR A 205 1.11 -3.85 13.47
C TYR A 205 1.85 -2.69 14.15
N TRP A 206 3.17 -2.66 14.06
CA TRP A 206 4.01 -1.58 14.58
C TRP A 206 4.19 -0.42 13.60
N MET A 207 3.54 -0.45 12.43
CA MET A 207 3.72 0.56 11.37
C MET A 207 3.45 1.98 11.88
N LYS A 208 2.40 2.20 12.68
CA LYS A 208 2.09 3.52 13.25
C LYS A 208 3.22 4.02 14.18
N VAL A 209 3.73 3.15 15.03
CA VAL A 209 4.84 3.48 15.94
C VAL A 209 6.11 3.82 15.14
N LEU A 210 6.39 3.07 14.07
CA LEU A 210 7.51 3.35 13.18
C LEU A 210 7.33 4.69 12.47
N ALA A 211 6.14 4.94 11.92
CA ALA A 211 5.83 6.19 11.22
C ALA A 211 6.00 7.40 12.14
N ASP A 212 5.46 7.35 13.37
CA ASP A 212 5.60 8.43 14.35
C ASP A 212 7.06 8.69 14.73
N LYS A 213 7.87 7.62 14.82
CA LYS A 213 9.30 7.74 15.14
C LYS A 213 10.12 8.33 13.98
N MET A 214 9.71 8.13 12.74
CA MET A 214 10.41 8.64 11.57
C MET A 214 10.05 10.08 11.25
N LEU A 215 8.82 10.52 11.61
CA LEU A 215 8.30 11.86 11.31
C LEU A 215 8.53 12.87 12.44
N ASN A 216 8.96 12.41 13.62
CA ASN A 216 9.35 13.24 14.78
C ASN A 216 10.87 13.15 15.04
#